data_0f5c53d11b39deb11bbc12fc71b91557
#
_entry.id   0f5c53d11b39deb11bbc12fc71b91557
#
_cell.length_a   1.000
_cell.length_b   1.000
_cell.length_c   1.000
_cell.angle_alpha   90.00
_cell.angle_beta   90.00
_cell.angle_gamma   90.00
#
_symmetry.space_group_name_H-M   'P 1'
#
loop_
_entity.id
_entity.type
_entity.pdbx_description
1 polymer ?
#
loop_
_entity_poly.entity_id
_entity_poly.type
_entity_poly.pdbx_seq_one_letter_code
_entity_poly.pdbx_strand_id
1 'polypeptide(L)'
;TRSKITNLLITYLTILFTTIYFCSIIFYYMEHDVNPPVKTYWDAFDWALMNVTTVGSNIFGVTKLGQVLAVVLAAAGMIFFPIFTAYVTTKFQNKRQGKNENQ
;
A
#
# COMPACT_ATOMS: atom_id res chain seq x y z
N THR A 1 -10.08 11.28 18.70
CA THR A 1 -9.37 12.56 18.59
C THR A 1 -8.46 12.60 17.38
N ARG A 2 -8.13 13.80 16.97
CA ARG A 2 -7.30 14.07 15.81
C ARG A 2 -5.93 13.39 15.89
N SER A 3 -5.29 13.44 17.06
CA SER A 3 -3.95 12.87 17.17
C SER A 3 -3.97 11.34 17.15
N LYS A 4 -5.04 10.71 17.62
CA LYS A 4 -5.20 9.25 17.51
C LYS A 4 -5.32 8.80 16.07
N ILE A 5 -6.11 9.50 15.26
CA ILE A 5 -6.30 9.17 13.85
C ILE A 5 -5.00 9.36 13.08
N THR A 6 -4.28 10.44 13.36
CA THR A 6 -2.99 10.70 12.72
C THR A 6 -1.98 9.61 13.07
N ASN A 7 -1.93 9.20 14.35
CA ASN A 7 -1.03 8.14 14.78
C ASN A 7 -1.37 6.80 14.13
N LEU A 8 -2.66 6.48 14.01
CA LEU A 8 -3.11 5.27 13.34
C LEU A 8 -2.70 5.26 11.87
N LEU A 9 -2.87 6.39 11.19
CA LEU A 9 -2.50 6.51 9.78
C LEU A 9 -1.00 6.33 9.58
N ILE A 10 -0.19 7.00 10.41
CA ILE A 10 1.26 6.90 10.33
C ILE A 10 1.71 5.47 10.61
N THR A 11 1.14 4.82 11.63
CA THR A 11 1.45 3.44 11.97
C THR A 11 1.09 2.52 10.81
N TYR A 12 -0.09 2.70 10.22
CA TYR A 12 -0.51 1.87 9.09
C TYR A 12 0.40 2.07 7.89
N LEU A 13 0.76 3.33 7.57
CA LEU A 13 1.68 3.62 6.47
C LEU A 13 3.03 2.96 6.67
N THR A 14 3.56 3.01 7.90
CA THR A 14 4.84 2.38 8.22
C THR A 14 4.76 0.87 7.99
N ILE A 15 3.71 0.23 8.48
CA ILE A 15 3.49 -1.20 8.30
C ILE A 15 3.35 -1.52 6.81
N LEU A 16 2.60 -0.71 6.08
CA LEU A 16 2.37 -0.91 4.65
C LEU A 16 3.68 -0.83 3.86
N PHE A 17 4.49 0.21 4.10
CA PHE A 17 5.77 0.35 3.41
C PHE A 17 6.72 -0.78 3.74
N THR A 18 6.75 -1.22 4.99
CA THR A 18 7.56 -2.37 5.40
C THR A 18 7.10 -3.63 4.66
N THR A 19 5.79 -3.84 4.58
CA THR A 19 5.21 -4.99 3.87
C THR A 19 5.57 -4.93 2.38
N ILE A 20 5.46 -3.77 1.75
CA ILE A 20 5.83 -3.59 0.35
C ILE A 20 7.29 -3.96 0.14
N TYR A 21 8.16 -3.48 1.02
CA TYR A 21 9.59 -3.75 0.92
C TYR A 21 9.89 -5.25 1.00
N PHE A 22 9.35 -5.92 2.01
CA PHE A 22 9.58 -7.36 2.19
C PHE A 22 8.97 -8.17 1.05
N CYS A 23 7.77 -7.82 0.62
CA CYS A 23 7.12 -8.52 -0.48
C CYS A 23 7.89 -8.36 -1.79
N SER A 24 8.43 -7.18 -2.04
CA SER A 24 9.21 -6.94 -3.25
C SER A 24 10.50 -7.73 -3.26
N ILE A 25 11.17 -7.85 -2.10
CA ILE A 25 12.38 -8.65 -2.00
C ILE A 25 12.07 -10.12 -2.26
N ILE A 26 11.04 -10.65 -1.59
CA ILE A 26 10.64 -12.06 -1.75
C ILE A 26 10.26 -12.32 -3.21
N PHE A 27 9.47 -11.43 -3.80
CA PHE A 27 9.05 -11.56 -5.19
C PHE A 27 10.26 -11.56 -6.12
N TYR A 28 11.21 -10.68 -5.90
CA TYR A 28 12.43 -10.60 -6.70
C TYR A 28 13.20 -11.92 -6.65
N TYR A 29 13.42 -12.46 -5.45
CA TYR A 29 14.16 -13.70 -5.29
C TYR A 29 13.43 -14.90 -5.91
N MET A 30 12.12 -14.93 -5.81
CA MET A 30 11.33 -16.05 -6.31
C MET A 30 11.11 -15.98 -7.82
N GLU A 31 11.01 -14.78 -8.39
CA GLU A 31 10.58 -14.59 -9.78
C GLU A 31 11.72 -14.22 -10.72
N HIS A 32 12.86 -13.77 -10.18
CA HIS A 32 13.96 -13.24 -11.01
C HIS A 32 14.43 -14.23 -12.09
N ASP A 33 14.54 -15.51 -11.73
CA ASP A 33 15.05 -16.53 -12.64
C ASP A 33 13.98 -17.12 -13.56
N VAL A 34 12.71 -17.01 -13.19
CA VAL A 34 11.62 -17.69 -13.91
C VAL A 34 10.65 -16.70 -14.57
N ASN A 35 10.76 -15.43 -14.28
CA ASN A 35 9.88 -14.40 -14.82
C ASN A 35 10.73 -13.36 -15.58
N PRO A 36 10.76 -13.40 -16.93
CA PRO A 36 11.63 -12.53 -17.72
C PRO A 36 11.48 -11.03 -17.45
N PRO A 37 10.27 -10.46 -17.21
CA PRO A 37 10.16 -9.04 -16.91
C PRO A 37 10.82 -8.61 -15.60
N VAL A 38 11.07 -9.55 -14.67
CA VAL A 38 11.70 -9.23 -13.37
C VAL A 38 13.21 -9.34 -13.54
N LYS A 39 13.84 -8.26 -14.03
CA LYS A 39 15.29 -8.23 -14.27
C LYS A 39 16.06 -7.68 -13.09
N THR A 40 15.51 -6.64 -12.43
CA THR A 40 16.17 -5.97 -11.32
C THR A 40 15.21 -5.88 -10.14
N TYR A 41 15.76 -5.54 -8.97
CA TYR A 41 14.93 -5.29 -7.79
C TYR A 41 13.89 -4.19 -8.04
N TRP A 42 14.23 -3.19 -8.85
CA TRP A 42 13.32 -2.10 -9.15
C TRP A 42 12.07 -2.58 -9.89
N ASP A 43 12.20 -3.60 -10.74
CA ASP A 43 11.05 -4.21 -11.38
C ASP A 43 10.11 -4.84 -10.36
N ALA A 44 10.66 -5.52 -9.36
CA ALA A 44 9.87 -6.12 -8.29
C ALA A 44 9.22 -5.05 -7.41
N PHE A 45 9.95 -3.98 -7.12
CA PHE A 45 9.42 -2.87 -6.33
C PHE A 45 8.27 -2.17 -7.07
N ASP A 46 8.43 -1.94 -8.36
CA ASP A 46 7.39 -1.37 -9.20
C ASP A 46 6.15 -2.26 -9.22
N TRP A 47 6.36 -3.57 -9.36
CA TRP A 47 5.28 -4.56 -9.27
C TRP A 47 4.52 -4.43 -7.94
N ALA A 48 5.25 -4.31 -6.84
CA ALA A 48 4.64 -4.20 -5.51
C ALA A 48 3.82 -2.92 -5.38
N LEU A 49 4.36 -1.79 -5.84
CA LEU A 49 3.64 -0.51 -5.80
C LEU A 49 2.38 -0.54 -6.67
N MET A 50 2.47 -1.11 -7.86
CA MET A 50 1.33 -1.20 -8.76
C MET A 50 0.22 -2.06 -8.18
N ASN A 51 0.58 -3.16 -7.51
CA ASN A 51 -0.40 -4.04 -6.89
C ASN A 51 -1.03 -3.40 -5.66
N VAL A 52 -0.25 -2.72 -4.83
CA VAL A 52 -0.77 -2.10 -3.62
C VAL A 52 -1.71 -0.94 -3.93
N THR A 53 -1.48 -0.25 -5.04
CA THR A 53 -2.40 0.81 -5.50
C THR A 53 -3.59 0.27 -6.26
N THR A 54 -3.69 -1.05 -6.40
CA THR A 54 -4.77 -1.76 -7.11
C THR A 54 -4.89 -1.44 -8.60
N VAL A 55 -3.89 -0.73 -9.16
CA VAL A 55 -3.84 -0.45 -10.60
C VAL A 55 -3.56 -1.72 -11.39
N GLY A 56 -2.77 -2.61 -10.78
CA GLY A 56 -2.32 -3.81 -11.46
C GLY A 56 -1.01 -3.57 -12.18
N SER A 57 -0.18 -4.60 -12.21
CA SER A 57 1.13 -4.53 -12.83
C SER A 57 1.14 -5.31 -14.14
N ASN A 58 2.00 -4.92 -15.06
CA ASN A 58 2.27 -5.69 -16.28
C ASN A 58 3.08 -6.96 -15.97
N ILE A 59 3.71 -6.99 -14.81
CA ILE A 59 4.46 -8.16 -14.34
C ILE A 59 3.50 -9.06 -13.58
N PHE A 60 3.34 -10.29 -14.05
CA PHE A 60 2.47 -11.27 -13.40
C PHE A 60 3.33 -12.31 -12.71
N GLY A 61 2.90 -12.73 -11.52
CA GLY A 61 3.59 -13.77 -10.79
C GLY A 61 3.49 -15.11 -11.51
N VAL A 62 4.65 -15.73 -11.76
CA VAL A 62 4.72 -17.06 -12.36
C VAL A 62 4.65 -18.13 -11.27
N THR A 63 5.23 -17.85 -10.11
CA THR A 63 5.19 -18.78 -8.98
C THR A 63 3.91 -18.57 -8.17
N LYS A 64 3.50 -19.62 -7.46
CA LYS A 64 2.34 -19.55 -6.56
C LYS A 64 2.55 -18.51 -5.48
N LEU A 65 3.75 -18.45 -4.91
CA LEU A 65 4.07 -17.49 -3.86
C LEU A 65 3.99 -16.06 -4.38
N GLY A 66 4.48 -15.81 -5.60
CA GLY A 66 4.37 -14.49 -6.24
C GLY A 66 2.92 -14.07 -6.42
N GLN A 67 2.06 -14.99 -6.82
CA GLN A 67 0.63 -14.72 -6.99
C GLN A 67 -0.03 -14.41 -5.64
N VAL A 68 0.32 -15.15 -4.59
CA VAL A 68 -0.20 -14.91 -3.25
C VAL A 68 0.24 -13.55 -2.74
N LEU A 69 1.50 -13.19 -2.97
CA LEU A 69 2.02 -11.87 -2.58
C LEU A 69 1.25 -10.74 -3.27
N ALA A 70 0.92 -10.92 -4.55
CA ALA A 70 0.14 -9.92 -5.28
C ALA A 70 -1.24 -9.72 -4.65
N VAL A 71 -1.90 -10.81 -4.25
CA VAL A 71 -3.21 -10.75 -3.59
C VAL A 71 -3.09 -10.05 -2.24
N VAL A 72 -2.06 -10.37 -1.46
CA VAL A 72 -1.83 -9.73 -0.15
C VAL A 72 -1.63 -8.23 -0.32
N LEU A 73 -0.82 -7.82 -1.28
CA LEU A 73 -0.56 -6.40 -1.53
C LEU A 73 -1.83 -5.66 -1.99
N ALA A 74 -2.60 -6.29 -2.87
CA ALA A 74 -3.86 -5.71 -3.33
C ALA A 74 -4.85 -5.54 -2.18
N ALA A 75 -4.96 -6.55 -1.31
CA ALA A 75 -5.82 -6.48 -0.14
C ALA A 75 -5.38 -5.37 0.81
N ALA A 76 -4.08 -5.25 1.05
CA ALA A 76 -3.55 -4.18 1.90
C ALA A 76 -3.86 -2.80 1.33
N GLY A 77 -3.75 -2.64 0.01
CA GLY A 77 -4.09 -1.38 -0.66
C GLY A 77 -5.57 -1.06 -0.56
N MET A 78 -6.43 -2.07 -0.69
CA MET A 78 -7.87 -1.88 -0.57
C MET A 78 -8.27 -1.40 0.83
N ILE A 79 -7.57 -1.88 1.85
CA ILE A 79 -7.81 -1.42 3.23
C ILE A 79 -7.26 0.00 3.43
N PHE A 80 -6.15 0.31 2.78
CA PHE A 80 -5.50 1.62 2.93
C PHE A 80 -6.40 2.77 2.48
N PHE A 81 -7.08 2.63 1.35
CA PHE A 81 -7.88 3.73 0.80
C PHE A 81 -9.03 4.17 1.74
N PRO A 82 -9.83 3.26 2.33
CA PRO A 82 -10.84 3.69 3.30
C PRO A 82 -10.25 4.37 4.53
N ILE A 83 -9.13 3.90 5.02
CA ILE A 83 -8.46 4.51 6.17
C ILE A 83 -8.00 5.92 5.83
N PHE A 84 -7.39 6.09 4.66
CA PHE A 84 -6.94 7.40 4.19
C PHE A 84 -8.13 8.35 4.02
N THR A 85 -9.22 7.87 3.42
CA THR A 85 -10.43 8.66 3.23
C THR A 85 -11.02 9.10 4.57
N ALA A 86 -11.08 8.19 5.54
CA ALA A 86 -11.57 8.53 6.88
C ALA A 86 -10.71 9.60 7.53
N TYR A 87 -9.38 9.50 7.39
CA TYR A 87 -8.46 10.49 7.93
C TYR A 87 -8.72 11.88 7.33
N VAL A 88 -8.81 11.95 5.99
CA VAL A 88 -9.03 13.21 5.29
C VAL A 88 -10.38 13.81 5.68
N THR A 89 -11.43 12.98 5.71
CA THR A 89 -12.78 13.43 6.08
C THR A 89 -12.81 13.99 7.49
N THR A 90 -12.20 13.29 8.45
CA THR A 90 -12.15 13.73 9.84
C THR A 90 -11.42 15.07 9.96
N LYS A 91 -10.31 15.21 9.24
CA LYS A 91 -9.53 16.45 9.26
C LYS A 91 -10.35 17.62 8.70
N PHE A 92 -11.09 17.38 7.63
CA PHE A 92 -11.98 18.39 7.05
C PHE A 92 -13.11 18.77 8.00
N GLN A 93 -13.73 17.79 8.64
CA GLN A 93 -14.80 18.04 9.59
C GLN A 93 -14.33 18.85 10.79
N ASN A 94 -13.17 18.53 11.34
CA ASN A 94 -12.60 19.27 12.44
C ASN A 94 -12.32 20.72 12.06
N LYS A 95 -11.82 20.94 10.87
CA LYS A 95 -11.55 22.29 10.36
C LYS A 95 -12.83 23.07 10.17
N ARG A 96 -13.88 22.43 9.69
CA ARG A 96 -15.20 23.06 9.51
C ARG A 96 -15.82 23.42 10.84
N GLN A 97 -15.77 22.51 11.82
CA GLN A 97 -16.32 22.76 13.16
C GLN A 97 -15.60 23.91 13.84
N GLY A 98 -14.28 23.93 13.78
CA GLY A 98 -13.49 25.05 14.32
C GLY A 98 -13.88 26.37 13.72
N LYS A 99 -14.13 26.40 12.41
CA LYS A 99 -14.56 27.61 11.72
C LYS A 99 -15.95 28.05 12.16
N ASN A 100 -16.87 27.10 12.34
CA ASN A 100 -18.23 27.39 12.79
C ASN A 100 -18.26 27.87 14.24
N GLU A 101 -17.42 27.33 15.10
CA GLU A 101 -17.32 27.74 16.49
C GLU A 101 -16.83 29.18 16.64
N ASN A 102 -15.99 29.63 15.71
CA ASN A 102 -15.45 30.98 15.73
C ASN A 102 -16.41 32.03 15.19
N GLN A 103 -17.53 31.60 14.63
CA GLN A 103 -18.59 32.49 14.17
C GLN A 103 -19.64 32.64 15.25
#